data_5f4808b3274ae458dcfbdaf1dfeecf64
#
_entry.id   5f4808b3274ae458dcfbdaf1dfeecf64
#
_cell.length_a   1.000
_cell.length_b   1.000
_cell.length_c   1.000
_cell.angle_alpha   90.00
_cell.angle_beta   90.00
_cell.angle_gamma   90.00
#
_symmetry.space_group_name_H-M   'P 1'
#
loop_
_entity.id
_entity.type
_entity.pdbx_description
1 polymer ?
#
loop_
_entity_poly.entity_id
_entity_poly.type
_entity_poly.pdbx_seq_one_letter_code
_entity_poly.pdbx_strand_id
1 'polypeptide(L)'
;VNLVVDNSHLTGAPMIFETNPTYYNLLGKVEYRGEFGALVTDFTMIKVGALQQANGGFVVLQVKDLLTNPLSWEGLKRALRSGEARIENLGEQLGLVPTATLRPEPIPFNVKVVLIGTPMIFQLLYVLDEDFRKLFKIKADFDTEVDRTDESTAQYARAIGAICNRQGLRPFDRAA
;
A
#
# COMPACT_ATOMS: atom_id res chain seq x y z
N VAL A 1 -24.03 4.12 13.02
CA VAL A 1 -22.95 4.61 12.11
C VAL A 1 -21.66 3.94 12.52
N ASN A 2 -20.96 3.32 11.59
CA ASN A 2 -19.65 2.72 11.83
C ASN A 2 -18.57 3.61 11.19
N LEU A 3 -17.61 4.07 11.99
CA LEU A 3 -16.45 4.80 11.48
C LEU A 3 -15.41 3.79 11.02
N VAL A 4 -15.16 3.71 9.74
CA VAL A 4 -14.33 2.67 9.11
C VAL A 4 -12.84 3.08 9.11
N VAL A 5 -12.56 4.39 8.99
CA VAL A 5 -11.21 4.97 9.08
C VAL A 5 -11.29 6.24 9.92
N ASP A 6 -10.40 6.36 10.88
CA ASP A 6 -10.20 7.57 11.67
C ASP A 6 -8.76 8.07 11.55
N ASN A 7 -8.58 9.13 10.79
CA ASN A 7 -7.31 9.81 10.61
C ASN A 7 -7.24 11.14 11.39
N SER A 8 -8.19 11.42 12.28
CA SER A 8 -8.30 12.69 13.01
C SER A 8 -7.10 12.98 13.93
N HIS A 9 -6.37 11.94 14.32
CA HIS A 9 -5.17 12.06 15.16
C HIS A 9 -3.90 12.40 14.39
N LEU A 10 -3.95 12.35 13.04
CA LEU A 10 -2.79 12.65 12.21
C LEU A 10 -2.63 14.16 12.02
N THR A 11 -1.39 14.64 12.13
CA THR A 11 -1.04 16.05 11.89
C THR A 11 -0.71 16.34 10.42
N GLY A 12 -0.68 15.30 9.56
CA GLY A 12 -0.37 15.39 8.14
C GLY A 12 -1.10 14.33 7.33
N ALA A 13 -0.78 14.24 6.05
CA ALA A 13 -1.36 13.22 5.17
C ALA A 13 -0.98 11.81 5.65
N PRO A 14 -1.92 10.86 5.67
CA PRO A 14 -1.64 9.49 6.05
C PRO A 14 -0.62 8.85 5.11
N MET A 15 0.35 8.13 5.66
CA MET A 15 1.33 7.37 4.90
C MET A 15 1.36 5.94 5.41
N ILE A 16 0.88 5.03 4.58
CA ILE A 16 0.79 3.60 4.88
C ILE A 16 1.88 2.85 4.11
N PHE A 17 2.75 2.19 4.84
CA PHE A 17 3.72 1.26 4.28
C PHE A 17 3.18 -0.17 4.43
N GLU A 18 2.65 -0.74 3.33
CA GLU A 18 2.07 -2.07 3.35
C GLU A 18 3.12 -3.10 2.94
N THR A 19 3.52 -3.93 3.88
CA THR A 19 4.59 -4.93 3.72
C THR A 19 4.10 -6.26 3.17
N ASN A 20 2.79 -6.54 3.26
CA ASN A 20 2.17 -7.75 2.74
C ASN A 20 0.96 -7.40 1.87
N PRO A 21 1.17 -6.88 0.64
CA PRO A 21 0.13 -6.32 -0.20
C PRO A 21 -0.75 -7.38 -0.86
N THR A 22 -1.42 -8.19 -0.04
CA THR A 22 -2.46 -9.10 -0.55
C THR A 22 -3.69 -8.31 -1.01
N TYR A 23 -4.55 -8.94 -1.80
CA TYR A 23 -5.80 -8.32 -2.26
C TYR A 23 -6.62 -7.72 -1.11
N TYR A 24 -6.76 -8.48 -0.03
CA TYR A 24 -7.55 -8.04 1.13
C TYR A 24 -6.85 -6.95 1.95
N ASN A 25 -5.53 -7.01 2.07
CA ASN A 25 -4.78 -5.96 2.77
C ASN A 25 -4.79 -4.63 2.02
N LEU A 26 -4.90 -4.66 0.70
CA LEU A 26 -4.99 -3.45 -0.13
C LEU A 26 -6.41 -2.87 -0.20
N LEU A 27 -7.40 -3.73 -0.48
CA LEU A 27 -8.76 -3.31 -0.81
C LEU A 27 -9.76 -3.49 0.32
N GLY A 28 -9.37 -4.23 1.37
CA GLY A 28 -10.26 -4.59 2.46
C GLY A 28 -11.02 -5.88 2.23
N LYS A 29 -11.75 -6.30 3.24
CA LYS A 29 -12.56 -7.53 3.25
C LYS A 29 -13.79 -7.36 4.11
N VAL A 30 -14.79 -8.21 3.89
CA VAL A 30 -15.88 -8.46 4.82
C VAL A 30 -15.58 -9.78 5.54
N GLU A 31 -15.54 -9.75 6.86
CA GLU A 31 -15.38 -10.95 7.67
C GLU A 31 -16.74 -11.60 7.97
N TYR A 32 -16.73 -12.89 8.22
CA TYR A 32 -17.92 -13.68 8.54
C TYR A 32 -17.71 -14.44 9.83
N ARG A 33 -18.77 -14.63 10.57
CA ARG A 33 -18.80 -15.56 11.71
C ARG A 33 -19.81 -16.69 11.48
N GLY A 34 -19.49 -17.87 11.98
CA GLY A 34 -20.42 -18.99 11.95
C GLY A 34 -21.45 -18.87 13.08
N GLU A 35 -22.73 -18.83 12.74
CA GLU A 35 -23.84 -18.93 13.71
C GLU A 35 -24.79 -20.02 13.26
N PHE A 36 -25.01 -21.01 14.13
CA PHE A 36 -25.95 -22.14 13.88
C PHE A 36 -25.76 -22.84 12.52
N GLY A 37 -24.49 -22.93 12.05
CA GLY A 37 -24.19 -23.58 10.78
C GLY A 37 -24.33 -22.68 9.55
N ALA A 38 -24.71 -21.42 9.72
CA ALA A 38 -24.72 -20.40 8.66
C ALA A 38 -23.58 -19.40 8.83
N LEU A 39 -23.10 -18.83 7.71
CA LEU A 39 -22.17 -17.70 7.74
C LEU A 39 -22.97 -16.41 7.78
N VAL A 40 -22.77 -15.62 8.83
CA VAL A 40 -23.40 -14.31 9.00
C VAL A 40 -22.36 -13.22 9.02
N THR A 41 -22.73 -12.04 8.55
CA THR A 41 -21.90 -10.85 8.58
C THR A 41 -22.76 -9.61 8.87
N ASP A 42 -22.12 -8.58 9.37
CA ASP A 42 -22.74 -7.27 9.57
C ASP A 42 -21.74 -6.14 9.26
N PHE A 43 -22.20 -4.91 9.31
CA PHE A 43 -21.38 -3.74 8.95
C PHE A 43 -20.18 -3.53 9.89
N THR A 44 -20.16 -4.13 11.07
CA THR A 44 -19.01 -4.02 12.00
C THR A 44 -17.89 -4.97 11.62
N MET A 45 -18.15 -5.93 10.74
CA MET A 45 -17.19 -6.92 10.24
C MET A 45 -16.48 -6.46 8.94
N ILE A 46 -16.73 -5.23 8.51
CA ILE A 46 -16.01 -4.63 7.40
C ILE A 46 -14.61 -4.23 7.89
N LYS A 47 -13.58 -4.78 7.24
CA LYS A 47 -12.17 -4.44 7.46
C LYS A 47 -11.64 -3.69 6.25
N VAL A 48 -11.17 -2.47 6.48
CA VAL A 48 -10.60 -1.63 5.43
C VAL A 48 -9.18 -2.08 5.07
N GLY A 49 -8.82 -1.86 3.82
CA GLY A 49 -7.45 -2.07 3.34
C GLY A 49 -6.62 -0.78 3.37
N ALA A 50 -5.36 -0.94 2.95
CA ALA A 50 -4.39 0.16 2.94
C ALA A 50 -4.82 1.35 2.09
N LEU A 51 -5.56 1.13 0.99
CA LEU A 51 -6.03 2.22 0.13
C LEU A 51 -7.04 3.11 0.85
N GLN A 52 -7.97 2.54 1.61
CA GLN A 52 -8.93 3.34 2.38
C GLN A 52 -8.27 4.02 3.57
N GLN A 53 -7.36 3.34 4.28
CA GLN A 53 -6.63 3.91 5.41
C GLN A 53 -5.76 5.10 4.99
N ALA A 54 -5.18 5.04 3.79
CA ALA A 54 -4.32 6.09 3.24
C ALA A 54 -5.08 7.20 2.51
N ASN A 55 -6.40 7.25 2.59
CA ASN A 55 -7.18 8.24 1.85
C ASN A 55 -6.74 9.69 2.18
N GLY A 56 -6.47 10.47 1.15
CA GLY A 56 -5.86 11.80 1.26
C GLY A 56 -4.32 11.79 1.37
N GLY A 57 -3.67 10.63 1.27
CA GLY A 57 -2.23 10.49 1.46
C GLY A 57 -1.54 9.49 0.54
N PHE A 58 -0.70 8.65 1.11
CA PHE A 58 0.23 7.80 0.37
C PHE A 58 0.16 6.35 0.82
N VAL A 59 0.20 5.43 -0.16
CA VAL A 59 0.50 4.01 0.06
C VAL A 59 1.84 3.68 -0.58
N VAL A 60 2.73 3.08 0.20
CA VAL A 60 4.07 2.65 -0.26
C VAL A 60 4.10 1.14 -0.30
N LEU A 61 4.47 0.58 -1.45
CA LEU A 61 4.43 -0.86 -1.72
C LEU A 61 5.75 -1.33 -2.33
N GLN A 62 6.23 -2.49 -1.89
CA GLN A 62 7.26 -3.22 -2.61
C GLN A 62 6.64 -3.91 -3.82
N VAL A 63 7.08 -3.55 -5.02
CA VAL A 63 6.48 -4.07 -6.25
C VAL A 63 6.67 -5.58 -6.40
N LYS A 64 7.78 -6.12 -5.89
CA LYS A 64 8.03 -7.57 -5.90
C LYS A 64 6.94 -8.32 -5.12
N ASP A 65 6.64 -7.85 -3.90
CA ASP A 65 5.64 -8.48 -3.04
C ASP A 65 4.23 -8.34 -3.61
N LEU A 66 3.95 -7.20 -4.25
CA LEU A 66 2.68 -6.97 -4.93
C LEU A 66 2.48 -7.92 -6.13
N LEU A 67 3.52 -8.17 -6.93
CA LEU A 67 3.45 -9.04 -8.10
C LEU A 67 3.41 -10.53 -7.76
N THR A 68 3.85 -10.94 -6.58
CA THR A 68 3.67 -12.33 -6.11
C THR A 68 2.21 -12.67 -5.86
N ASN A 69 1.35 -11.67 -5.74
CA ASN A 69 -0.10 -11.80 -5.58
C ASN A 69 -0.83 -11.23 -6.80
N PRO A 70 -1.04 -11.98 -7.89
CA PRO A 70 -1.57 -11.47 -9.16
C PRO A 70 -2.91 -10.74 -9.03
N LEU A 71 -3.81 -11.23 -8.17
CA LEU A 71 -5.10 -10.58 -7.90
C LEU A 71 -4.93 -9.21 -7.24
N SER A 72 -3.87 -9.02 -6.46
CA SER A 72 -3.57 -7.75 -5.79
C SER A 72 -3.16 -6.68 -6.80
N TRP A 73 -2.32 -7.04 -7.77
CA TRP A 73 -1.91 -6.13 -8.83
C TRP A 73 -3.09 -5.67 -9.70
N GLU A 74 -3.92 -6.63 -10.15
CA GLU A 74 -5.11 -6.32 -10.93
C GLU A 74 -6.14 -5.52 -10.13
N GLY A 75 -6.34 -5.87 -8.86
CA GLY A 75 -7.22 -5.13 -7.95
C GLY A 75 -6.77 -3.69 -7.74
N LEU A 76 -5.47 -3.48 -7.51
CA LEU A 76 -4.87 -2.15 -7.38
C LEU A 76 -5.05 -1.31 -8.64
N LYS A 77 -4.74 -1.86 -9.82
CA LYS A 77 -4.93 -1.15 -11.10
C LYS A 77 -6.39 -0.77 -11.33
N ARG A 78 -7.32 -1.69 -11.05
CA ARG A 78 -8.76 -1.44 -11.16
C ARG A 78 -9.19 -0.30 -10.23
N ALA A 79 -8.77 -0.33 -8.97
CA ALA A 79 -9.10 0.70 -8.00
C ALA A 79 -8.54 2.07 -8.41
N LEU A 80 -7.28 2.13 -8.86
CA LEU A 80 -6.66 3.38 -9.33
C LEU A 80 -7.34 3.96 -10.58
N ARG A 81 -7.84 3.11 -11.48
CA ARG A 81 -8.57 3.56 -12.68
C ARG A 81 -9.96 4.11 -12.35
N SER A 82 -10.67 3.45 -11.43
CA SER A 82 -12.01 3.89 -11.04
C SER A 82 -12.01 5.06 -10.04
N GLY A 83 -10.93 5.24 -9.29
CA GLY A 83 -10.89 6.17 -8.14
C GLY A 83 -11.70 5.68 -6.95
N GLU A 84 -12.09 4.41 -6.93
CA GLU A 84 -12.95 3.81 -5.91
C GLU A 84 -12.36 2.49 -5.43
N ALA A 85 -12.35 2.28 -4.12
CA ALA A 85 -12.02 1.01 -3.52
C ALA A 85 -13.31 0.21 -3.25
N ARG A 86 -13.41 -0.96 -3.88
CA ARG A 86 -14.51 -1.90 -3.68
C ARG A 86 -14.06 -3.02 -2.77
N ILE A 87 -14.77 -3.19 -1.67
CA ILE A 87 -14.54 -4.30 -0.76
C ILE A 87 -15.33 -5.50 -1.29
N GLU A 88 -14.63 -6.41 -1.94
CA GLU A 88 -15.20 -7.61 -2.57
C GLU A 88 -14.63 -8.87 -1.93
N ASN A 89 -15.47 -9.90 -1.81
CA ASN A 89 -15.01 -11.19 -1.34
C ASN A 89 -14.59 -12.06 -2.54
N LEU A 90 -13.29 -12.40 -2.61
CA LEU A 90 -12.77 -13.25 -3.68
C LEU A 90 -13.42 -14.64 -3.70
N GLY A 91 -13.84 -15.18 -2.53
CA GLY A 91 -14.54 -16.44 -2.45
C GLY A 91 -15.87 -16.45 -3.20
N GLU A 92 -16.55 -15.31 -3.26
CA GLU A 92 -17.79 -15.15 -4.04
C GLU A 92 -17.50 -15.05 -5.54
N GLN A 93 -16.47 -14.27 -5.91
CA GLN A 93 -16.05 -14.15 -7.32
C GLN A 93 -15.64 -15.49 -7.92
N LEU A 94 -15.06 -16.37 -7.11
CA LEU A 94 -14.65 -17.71 -7.50
C LEU A 94 -15.77 -18.76 -7.37
N GLY A 95 -16.98 -18.35 -6.94
CA GLY A 95 -18.11 -19.27 -6.78
C GLY A 95 -17.95 -20.27 -5.63
N LEU A 96 -17.02 -20.03 -4.71
CA LEU A 96 -16.68 -20.96 -3.62
C LEU A 96 -17.62 -20.85 -2.41
N VAL A 97 -18.35 -19.76 -2.28
CA VAL A 97 -19.25 -19.52 -1.14
C VAL A 97 -20.58 -18.93 -1.63
N PRO A 98 -21.69 -19.69 -1.62
CA PRO A 98 -23.01 -19.14 -1.89
C PRO A 98 -23.55 -18.48 -0.63
N THR A 99 -23.46 -17.16 -0.51
CA THR A 99 -24.00 -16.42 0.63
C THR A 99 -24.69 -15.13 0.17
N ALA A 100 -25.77 -14.80 0.88
CA ALA A 100 -26.33 -13.45 0.82
C ALA A 100 -25.34 -12.50 1.51
N THR A 101 -24.49 -11.86 0.72
CA THR A 101 -23.37 -11.10 1.23
C THR A 101 -23.69 -9.63 1.36
N LEU A 102 -23.18 -9.03 2.44
CA LEU A 102 -23.12 -7.59 2.58
C LEU A 102 -22.15 -7.04 1.52
N ARG A 103 -22.65 -6.24 0.59
CA ARG A 103 -21.83 -5.53 -0.40
C ARG A 103 -21.78 -4.06 -0.02
N PRO A 104 -20.70 -3.60 0.63
CA PRO A 104 -20.54 -2.18 0.91
C PRO A 104 -20.53 -1.38 -0.40
N GLU A 105 -21.06 -0.18 -0.36
CA GLU A 105 -20.90 0.74 -1.47
C GLU A 105 -19.43 1.04 -1.72
N PRO A 106 -19.04 1.28 -2.99
CA PRO A 106 -17.68 1.66 -3.32
C PRO A 106 -17.26 2.93 -2.57
N ILE A 107 -16.07 2.91 -1.99
CA ILE A 107 -15.53 4.06 -1.25
C ILE A 107 -14.63 4.85 -2.18
N PRO A 108 -14.98 6.10 -2.55
CA PRO A 108 -14.10 6.95 -3.33
C PRO A 108 -12.84 7.28 -2.52
N PHE A 109 -11.68 7.29 -3.18
CA PHE A 109 -10.42 7.63 -2.52
C PHE A 109 -9.54 8.51 -3.40
N ASN A 110 -8.68 9.28 -2.74
CA ASN A 110 -7.62 10.05 -3.36
C ASN A 110 -6.28 9.66 -2.72
N VAL A 111 -5.61 8.69 -3.30
CA VAL A 111 -4.36 8.12 -2.77
C VAL A 111 -3.26 8.22 -3.82
N LYS A 112 -2.06 8.56 -3.40
CA LYS A 112 -0.85 8.45 -4.20
C LYS A 112 -0.17 7.12 -3.88
N VAL A 113 0.01 6.27 -4.89
CA VAL A 113 0.69 4.99 -4.73
C VAL A 113 2.14 5.14 -5.14
N VAL A 114 3.04 4.74 -4.25
CA VAL A 114 4.49 4.71 -4.48
C VAL A 114 4.92 3.25 -4.57
N LEU A 115 5.46 2.86 -5.72
CA LEU A 115 6.01 1.53 -5.94
C LEU A 115 7.53 1.58 -5.80
N ILE A 116 8.08 0.75 -4.92
CA ILE A 116 9.52 0.58 -4.75
C ILE A 116 9.94 -0.73 -5.40
N GLY A 117 10.95 -0.69 -6.25
CA GLY A 117 11.42 -1.88 -6.95
C GLY A 117 12.74 -1.67 -7.67
N THR A 118 13.22 -2.73 -8.31
CA THR A 118 14.46 -2.69 -9.08
C THR A 118 14.22 -2.11 -10.48
N PRO A 119 15.24 -1.56 -11.14
CA PRO A 119 15.15 -1.10 -12.52
C PRO A 119 14.64 -2.19 -13.49
N MET A 120 15.02 -3.44 -13.26
CA MET A 120 14.57 -4.57 -14.09
C MET A 120 13.06 -4.76 -14.02
N ILE A 121 12.47 -4.75 -12.81
CA ILE A 121 11.01 -4.90 -12.64
C ILE A 121 10.28 -3.71 -13.27
N PHE A 122 10.81 -2.50 -13.12
CA PHE A 122 10.25 -1.33 -13.80
C PHE A 122 10.21 -1.53 -15.32
N GLN A 123 11.28 -1.99 -15.94
CA GLN A 123 11.35 -2.24 -17.39
C GLN A 123 10.35 -3.31 -17.82
N LEU A 124 10.23 -4.40 -17.07
CA LEU A 124 9.25 -5.45 -17.35
C LEU A 124 7.82 -4.92 -17.32
N LEU A 125 7.43 -4.20 -16.27
CA LEU A 125 6.11 -3.59 -16.16
C LEU A 125 5.87 -2.56 -17.27
N TYR A 126 6.87 -1.75 -17.57
CA TYR A 126 6.75 -0.72 -18.61
C TYR A 126 6.51 -1.30 -20.02
N VAL A 127 7.11 -2.46 -20.31
CA VAL A 127 6.96 -3.13 -21.63
C VAL A 127 5.72 -4.00 -21.68
N LEU A 128 5.44 -4.76 -20.61
CA LEU A 128 4.42 -5.81 -20.62
C LEU A 128 3.03 -5.36 -20.14
N ASP A 129 2.95 -4.28 -19.36
CA ASP A 129 1.69 -3.80 -18.79
C ASP A 129 1.37 -2.38 -19.27
N GLU A 130 0.39 -2.28 -20.17
CA GLU A 130 -0.03 -1.00 -20.72
C GLU A 130 -0.65 -0.08 -19.66
N ASP A 131 -1.32 -0.63 -18.66
CA ASP A 131 -1.94 0.14 -17.59
C ASP A 131 -0.90 0.76 -16.67
N PHE A 132 0.23 0.07 -16.47
CA PHE A 132 1.33 0.60 -15.66
C PHE A 132 1.78 1.96 -16.17
N ARG A 133 1.99 2.12 -17.46
CA ARG A 133 2.41 3.40 -18.08
C ARG A 133 1.39 4.52 -17.91
N LYS A 134 0.11 4.16 -17.89
CA LYS A 134 -0.99 5.14 -17.73
C LYS A 134 -1.14 5.61 -16.30
N LEU A 135 -0.94 4.70 -15.33
CA LEU A 135 -1.16 4.94 -13.90
C LEU A 135 0.09 5.50 -13.20
N PHE A 136 1.28 5.01 -13.56
CA PHE A 136 2.56 5.38 -12.92
C PHE A 136 3.42 6.22 -13.87
N LYS A 137 3.20 7.54 -13.85
CA LYS A 137 3.81 8.49 -14.81
C LYS A 137 5.14 9.04 -14.35
N ILE A 138 5.46 8.94 -13.06
CA ILE A 138 6.67 9.49 -12.46
C ILE A 138 7.58 8.34 -12.08
N LYS A 139 8.83 8.41 -12.54
CA LYS A 139 9.90 7.51 -12.12
C LYS A 139 10.95 8.34 -11.38
N ALA A 140 11.34 7.90 -10.19
CA ALA A 140 12.48 8.41 -9.47
C ALA A 140 13.58 7.34 -9.48
N ASP A 141 14.66 7.60 -10.19
CA ASP A 141 15.81 6.72 -10.20
C ASP A 141 16.75 7.08 -9.05
N PHE A 142 17.17 6.06 -8.33
CA PHE A 142 18.24 6.16 -7.35
C PHE A 142 19.48 5.49 -7.92
N ASP A 143 20.58 6.22 -7.93
CA ASP A 143 21.85 5.68 -8.36
C ASP A 143 22.39 4.68 -7.34
N THR A 144 23.16 3.70 -7.81
CA THR A 144 23.82 2.71 -6.96
C THR A 144 25.13 3.23 -6.40
N GLU A 145 25.68 4.25 -6.99
CA GLU A 145 26.96 4.88 -6.63
C GLU A 145 26.78 6.37 -6.42
N VAL A 146 27.50 6.91 -5.46
CA VAL A 146 27.52 8.36 -5.19
C VAL A 146 28.98 8.79 -5.12
N ASP A 147 29.34 9.81 -5.90
CA ASP A 147 30.67 10.38 -5.86
C ASP A 147 31.01 10.89 -4.45
N ARG A 148 32.23 10.58 -4.00
CA ARG A 148 32.70 11.04 -2.70
C ARG A 148 33.16 12.49 -2.79
N THR A 149 32.24 13.38 -2.50
CA THR A 149 32.49 14.83 -2.39
C THR A 149 32.33 15.27 -0.93
N ASP A 150 32.79 16.47 -0.59
CA ASP A 150 32.57 17.03 0.73
C ASP A 150 31.07 17.17 1.04
N GLU A 151 30.28 17.51 0.04
CA GLU A 151 28.83 17.63 0.17
C GLU A 151 28.16 16.28 0.43
N SER A 152 28.47 15.24 -0.35
CA SER A 152 27.94 13.90 -0.16
C SER A 152 28.35 13.32 1.21
N THR A 153 29.60 13.55 1.61
CA THR A 153 30.10 13.14 2.93
C THR A 153 29.31 13.80 4.06
N ALA A 154 29.03 15.11 3.95
CA ALA A 154 28.21 15.82 4.93
C ALA A 154 26.76 15.32 4.95
N GLN A 155 26.18 14.96 3.80
CA GLN A 155 24.83 14.38 3.72
C GLN A 155 24.77 12.99 4.41
N TYR A 156 25.75 12.13 4.18
CA TYR A 156 25.86 10.85 4.86
C TYR A 156 26.02 11.00 6.36
N ALA A 157 26.86 11.92 6.82
CA ALA A 157 27.03 12.20 8.25
C ALA A 157 25.70 12.64 8.89
N ARG A 158 24.93 13.50 8.23
CA ARG A 158 23.59 13.91 8.70
C ARG A 158 22.60 12.73 8.74
N ALA A 159 22.61 11.87 7.72
CA ALA A 159 21.73 10.70 7.67
C ALA A 159 22.05 9.71 8.80
N ILE A 160 23.35 9.43 9.06
CA ILE A 160 23.80 8.60 10.16
C ILE A 160 23.40 9.23 11.50
N GLY A 161 23.62 10.53 11.68
CA GLY A 161 23.20 11.24 12.88
C GLY A 161 21.70 11.17 13.15
N ALA A 162 20.88 11.28 12.09
CA ALA A 162 19.44 11.13 12.21
C ALA A 162 19.02 9.71 12.62
N ILE A 163 19.71 8.67 12.12
CA ILE A 163 19.48 7.28 12.52
C ILE A 163 19.86 7.08 14.00
N CYS A 164 21.04 7.57 14.40
CA CYS A 164 21.48 7.49 15.79
C CYS A 164 20.47 8.16 16.76
N ASN A 165 20.01 9.35 16.44
CA ASN A 165 19.01 10.06 17.25
C ASN A 165 17.69 9.29 17.35
N ARG A 166 17.20 8.73 16.23
CA ARG A 166 15.94 7.97 16.21
C ARG A 166 16.02 6.66 16.99
N GLN A 167 17.20 6.04 17.01
CA GLN A 167 17.41 4.77 17.71
C GLN A 167 18.00 4.91 19.11
N GLY A 168 18.26 6.14 19.57
CA GLY A 168 18.87 6.39 20.89
C GLY A 168 20.33 5.93 20.98
N LEU A 169 21.03 5.83 19.85
CA LEU A 169 22.44 5.42 19.77
C LEU A 169 23.36 6.62 20.02
N ARG A 170 24.58 6.33 20.46
CA ARG A 170 25.62 7.37 20.57
C ARG A 170 26.03 7.83 19.16
N PRO A 171 26.13 9.14 18.91
CA PRO A 171 26.61 9.65 17.64
C PRO A 171 28.10 9.29 17.44
N PHE A 172 28.51 9.19 16.18
CA PHE A 172 29.92 9.09 15.83
C PHE A 172 30.64 10.40 16.19
N ASP A 173 31.90 10.30 16.58
CA ASP A 173 32.77 11.46 16.75
C ASP A 173 33.47 11.82 15.41
N ARG A 174 34.29 12.90 15.46
CA ARG A 174 34.97 13.38 14.27
C ARG A 174 36.07 12.42 13.75
N ALA A 175 36.51 11.48 14.57
CA ALA A 175 37.57 10.53 14.22
C ALA A 175 37.03 9.23 13.62
N ALA A 176 35.71 9.00 13.68
CA ALA A 176 35.03 7.86 13.08
C ALA A 176 34.66 8.09 11.64
#